data_2043d574ba5c3c99a2b95ce4cbf3857d
#
_entry.id   2043d574ba5c3c99a2b95ce4cbf3857d
#
_cell.length_a   1.000
_cell.length_b   1.000
_cell.length_c   1.000
_cell.angle_alpha   90.00
_cell.angle_beta   90.00
_cell.angle_gamma   90.00
#
_symmetry.space_group_name_H-M   'P 1'
#
loop_
_entity.id
_entity.type
_entity.pdbx_description
1 polymer ?
#
loop_
_entity_poly.entity_id
_entity_poly.type
_entity_poly.pdbx_seq_one_letter_code
_entity_poly.pdbx_strand_id
1 'polypeptide(L)'
;YINPCKVGHSYTLTVNYKGKTYTASEVCRPQEPIDSLKTIFTPKRGFLPEGYYLWEWARERPGVGDCYQWNMYRNDTLLNDNFYFLNDDQLVDGQYLSSDFFFPFKLNDRIVFEQMSISRQLYNFLTAVQNQTNRDGSPFSAPPSNIGGNMSNGAMGYFAVKNLIRKKLIAK
;
A
#
# COMPACT_ATOMS: atom_id res chain seq x y z
N TYR A 1 13.35 -10.22 3.94
CA TYR A 1 14.33 -9.51 4.78
C TYR A 1 13.71 -8.19 5.22
N ILE A 2 13.53 -7.99 6.52
CA ILE A 2 13.09 -6.72 7.09
C ILE A 2 14.34 -6.05 7.68
N ASN A 3 15.17 -5.49 6.82
CA ASN A 3 16.18 -4.54 7.25
C ASN A 3 15.62 -3.13 7.04
N PRO A 4 15.72 -2.24 8.04
CA PRO A 4 15.28 -0.86 7.85
C PRO A 4 16.07 -0.24 6.71
N CYS A 5 15.37 0.29 5.70
CA CYS A 5 16.00 1.05 4.64
C CYS A 5 16.33 2.46 5.13
N LYS A 6 17.38 3.06 4.56
CA LYS A 6 17.74 4.46 4.84
C LYS A 6 17.09 5.35 3.79
N VAL A 7 16.34 6.33 4.22
CA VAL A 7 15.67 7.32 3.35
C VAL A 7 16.67 7.98 2.41
N GLY A 8 16.30 8.06 1.14
CA GLY A 8 17.12 8.63 0.08
C GLY A 8 18.20 7.69 -0.49
N HIS A 9 18.43 6.53 0.12
CA HIS A 9 19.39 5.55 -0.41
C HIS A 9 18.74 4.68 -1.50
N SER A 10 19.52 4.39 -2.54
CA SER A 10 19.16 3.44 -3.59
C SER A 10 19.60 2.03 -3.22
N TYR A 11 18.75 1.07 -3.49
CA TYR A 11 19.00 -0.35 -3.31
C TYR A 11 18.90 -1.05 -4.65
N THR A 12 19.85 -1.93 -4.95
CA THR A 12 19.89 -2.66 -6.22
C THR A 12 19.80 -4.16 -5.96
N LEU A 13 18.88 -4.80 -6.65
CA LEU A 13 18.80 -6.24 -6.77
C LEU A 13 19.55 -6.67 -8.03
N THR A 14 20.40 -7.72 -7.92
CA THR A 14 21.03 -8.38 -9.05
C THR A 14 20.69 -9.86 -9.01
N VAL A 15 20.15 -10.38 -10.10
CA VAL A 15 19.81 -11.80 -10.27
C VAL A 15 20.57 -12.35 -11.46
N ASN A 16 21.34 -13.41 -11.24
CA ASN A 16 22.03 -14.15 -12.31
C ASN A 16 21.28 -15.45 -12.57
N TYR A 17 20.83 -15.66 -13.80
CA TYR A 17 20.12 -16.86 -14.19
C TYR A 17 20.47 -17.26 -15.62
N LYS A 18 20.92 -18.52 -15.82
CA LYS A 18 21.28 -19.09 -17.14
C LYS A 18 22.21 -18.18 -17.95
N GLY A 19 23.26 -17.64 -17.33
CA GLY A 19 24.26 -16.78 -17.98
C GLY A 19 23.78 -15.36 -18.31
N LYS A 20 22.57 -14.98 -17.88
CA LYS A 20 22.04 -13.62 -17.99
C LYS A 20 21.97 -12.94 -16.63
N THR A 21 22.26 -11.65 -16.60
CA THR A 21 22.17 -10.82 -15.41
C THR A 21 20.96 -9.89 -15.53
N TYR A 22 20.12 -9.87 -14.51
CA TYR A 22 18.95 -9.00 -14.39
C TYR A 22 19.18 -8.07 -13.20
N THR A 23 18.90 -6.81 -13.37
CA THR A 23 19.07 -5.78 -12.32
C THR A 23 17.80 -4.96 -12.17
N ALA A 24 17.56 -4.50 -10.96
CA ALA A 24 16.55 -3.49 -10.67
C ALA A 24 17.03 -2.61 -9.51
N SER A 25 16.67 -1.34 -9.53
CA SER A 25 17.01 -0.41 -8.45
C SER A 25 15.77 0.33 -7.99
N GLU A 26 15.71 0.60 -6.68
CA GLU A 26 14.61 1.34 -6.06
C GLU A 26 15.17 2.21 -4.91
N VAL A 27 14.55 3.37 -4.69
CA VAL A 27 14.95 4.32 -3.66
C VAL A 27 14.02 4.22 -2.46
N CYS A 28 14.59 4.15 -1.25
CA CYS A 28 13.82 4.24 -0.01
C CYS A 28 13.20 5.63 0.15
N ARG A 29 11.86 5.70 0.12
CA ARG A 29 11.12 6.95 0.25
C ARG A 29 10.96 7.33 1.73
N PRO A 30 10.87 8.63 2.05
CA PRO A 30 10.51 9.06 3.40
C PRO A 30 9.11 8.57 3.76
N GLN A 31 8.87 8.39 5.06
CA GLN A 31 7.60 7.91 5.60
C GLN A 31 6.89 9.04 6.34
N GLU A 32 5.60 9.20 6.08
CA GLU A 32 4.76 10.11 6.86
C GLU A 32 4.49 9.53 8.25
N PRO A 33 4.65 10.32 9.33
CA PRO A 33 4.30 9.89 10.66
C PRO A 33 2.77 9.79 10.80
N ILE A 34 2.33 8.74 11.50
CA ILE A 34 0.93 8.61 11.92
C ILE A 34 0.79 9.34 13.26
N ASP A 35 0.05 10.44 13.29
CA ASP A 35 -0.17 11.24 14.50
C ASP A 35 -1.08 10.51 15.49
N SER A 36 -2.16 9.94 14.97
CA SER A 36 -3.13 9.20 15.79
C SER A 36 -3.77 8.07 15.01
N LEU A 37 -4.03 6.95 15.68
CA LEU A 37 -4.72 5.80 15.16
C LEU A 37 -5.71 5.29 16.22
N LYS A 38 -7.00 5.26 15.89
CA LYS A 38 -8.07 4.87 16.83
C LYS A 38 -9.12 4.04 16.11
N THR A 39 -9.89 3.27 16.88
CA THR A 39 -11.13 2.68 16.39
C THR A 39 -12.33 3.48 16.88
N ILE A 40 -13.32 3.66 16.01
CA ILE A 40 -14.56 4.37 16.32
C ILE A 40 -15.72 3.44 15.99
N PHE A 41 -16.61 3.22 16.96
CA PHE A 41 -17.83 2.47 16.71
C PHE A 41 -18.75 3.26 15.78
N THR A 42 -19.18 2.61 14.71
CA THR A 42 -20.10 3.19 13.73
C THR A 42 -21.33 2.30 13.63
N PRO A 43 -22.54 2.82 13.88
CA PRO A 43 -23.78 2.09 13.61
C PRO A 43 -23.90 1.75 12.12
N LYS A 44 -24.72 0.76 11.80
CA LYS A 44 -25.01 0.40 10.40
C LYS A 44 -25.40 1.65 9.59
N ARG A 45 -24.69 1.91 8.50
CA ARG A 45 -24.93 3.08 7.62
C ARG A 45 -24.89 2.67 6.15
N GLY A 46 -26.03 2.61 5.50
CA GLY A 46 -26.11 2.17 4.10
C GLY A 46 -25.61 0.73 3.94
N PHE A 47 -24.59 0.55 3.11
CA PHE A 47 -23.96 -0.75 2.87
C PHE A 47 -22.89 -1.12 3.91
N LEU A 48 -22.46 -0.18 4.74
CA LEU A 48 -21.48 -0.43 5.79
C LEU A 48 -22.18 -1.09 7.00
N PRO A 49 -21.76 -2.29 7.42
CA PRO A 49 -22.29 -2.93 8.62
C PRO A 49 -21.90 -2.13 9.87
N GLU A 50 -22.58 -2.37 10.98
CA GLU A 50 -22.14 -1.83 12.27
C GLU A 50 -20.82 -2.46 12.68
N GLY A 51 -19.97 -1.70 13.38
CA GLY A 51 -18.68 -2.19 13.86
C GLY A 51 -17.73 -1.06 14.26
N TYR A 52 -16.56 -1.46 14.69
CA TYR A 52 -15.46 -0.54 14.94
C TYR A 52 -14.67 -0.33 13.67
N TYR A 53 -14.51 0.92 13.24
CA TYR A 53 -13.74 1.28 12.05
C TYR A 53 -12.44 1.95 12.47
N LEU A 54 -11.36 1.61 11.80
CA LEU A 54 -10.07 2.22 12.04
C LEU A 54 -10.03 3.60 11.40
N TRP A 55 -9.61 4.59 12.20
CA TRP A 55 -9.38 5.95 11.77
C TRP A 55 -7.91 6.31 11.96
N GLU A 56 -7.32 6.93 10.96
CA GLU A 56 -5.97 7.46 10.95
C GLU A 56 -6.03 8.98 10.87
N TRP A 57 -5.17 9.64 11.63
CA TRP A 57 -4.89 11.07 11.49
C TRP A 57 -3.41 11.24 11.20
N ALA A 58 -3.11 11.94 10.12
CA ALA A 58 -1.75 12.21 9.66
C ALA A 58 -1.69 13.57 8.96
N ARG A 59 -0.52 14.21 9.01
CA ARG A 59 -0.24 15.37 8.17
C ARG A 59 0.53 14.90 6.95
N GLU A 60 -0.05 15.12 5.80
CA GLU A 60 0.63 14.89 4.54
C GLU A 60 1.81 15.87 4.40
N ARG A 61 2.93 15.38 3.87
CA ARG A 61 4.17 16.14 3.71
C ARG A 61 4.05 17.08 2.51
N PRO A 62 4.44 18.38 2.61
CA PRO A 62 4.41 19.27 1.46
C PRO A 62 5.33 18.79 0.33
N GLY A 63 4.82 18.78 -0.90
CA GLY A 63 5.54 18.40 -2.12
C GLY A 63 4.95 17.18 -2.82
N VAL A 64 4.16 17.43 -3.86
CA VAL A 64 3.46 16.40 -4.65
C VAL A 64 4.41 15.29 -5.14
N GLY A 65 3.98 14.04 -5.01
CA GLY A 65 4.69 12.86 -5.52
C GLY A 65 4.76 11.70 -4.55
N ASP A 66 4.22 11.86 -3.35
CA ASP A 66 4.17 10.81 -2.36
C ASP A 66 3.09 9.77 -2.69
N CYS A 67 3.39 8.53 -2.44
CA CYS A 67 2.52 7.40 -2.69
C CYS A 67 2.57 6.43 -1.54
N TYR A 68 1.41 5.86 -1.22
CA TYR A 68 1.23 5.01 -0.06
C TYR A 68 0.56 3.69 -0.44
N GLN A 69 0.95 2.66 0.28
CA GLN A 69 0.26 1.38 0.31
C GLN A 69 -0.06 1.04 1.75
N TRP A 70 -1.29 0.57 2.02
CA TRP A 70 -1.69 0.10 3.34
C TRP A 70 -1.99 -1.39 3.33
N ASN A 71 -1.63 -2.05 4.44
CA ASN A 71 -2.08 -3.38 4.78
C ASN A 71 -2.79 -3.34 6.13
N MET A 72 -3.88 -4.06 6.23
CA MET A 72 -4.64 -4.14 7.45
C MET A 72 -4.91 -5.60 7.81
N TYR A 73 -4.63 -5.94 9.07
CA TYR A 73 -4.83 -7.29 9.58
C TYR A 73 -5.82 -7.27 10.73
N ARG A 74 -6.65 -8.29 10.78
CA ARG A 74 -7.55 -8.60 11.89
C ARG A 74 -7.21 -9.97 12.42
N ASN A 75 -6.84 -10.07 13.71
CA ASN A 75 -6.49 -11.33 14.37
C ASN A 75 -5.48 -12.15 13.54
N ASP A 76 -4.42 -11.48 13.05
CA ASP A 76 -3.33 -12.00 12.22
C ASP A 76 -3.72 -12.37 10.77
N THR A 77 -4.95 -12.11 10.34
CA THR A 77 -5.41 -12.32 8.95
C THR A 77 -5.38 -11.01 8.17
N LEU A 78 -4.71 -10.99 7.01
CA LEU A 78 -4.70 -9.85 6.10
C LEU A 78 -6.11 -9.64 5.52
N LEU A 79 -6.63 -8.41 5.57
CA LEU A 79 -7.99 -8.08 5.12
C LEU A 79 -8.04 -7.66 3.64
N ASN A 80 -6.93 -7.17 3.10
CA ASN A 80 -6.82 -6.73 1.72
C ASN A 80 -5.88 -7.63 0.91
N ASP A 81 -6.03 -8.95 1.06
CA ASP A 81 -5.22 -9.96 0.39
C ASP A 81 -5.51 -10.09 -1.12
N ASN A 82 -6.68 -9.68 -1.56
CA ASN A 82 -7.13 -9.73 -2.95
C ASN A 82 -7.06 -8.38 -3.70
N PHE A 83 -6.59 -7.32 -3.07
CA PHE A 83 -6.39 -6.01 -3.70
C PHE A 83 -5.30 -5.18 -3.00
N TYR A 84 -4.70 -4.25 -3.74
CA TYR A 84 -3.77 -3.27 -3.17
C TYR A 84 -4.55 -2.04 -2.70
N PHE A 85 -4.39 -1.70 -1.42
CA PHE A 85 -4.94 -0.45 -0.90
C PHE A 85 -3.90 0.65 -1.12
N LEU A 86 -4.11 1.46 -2.16
CA LEU A 86 -3.17 2.47 -2.64
C LEU A 86 -3.78 3.86 -2.58
N ASN A 87 -2.95 4.85 -2.29
CA ASN A 87 -3.31 6.26 -2.39
C ASN A 87 -2.10 7.09 -2.82
N ASP A 88 -2.36 8.32 -3.28
CA ASP A 88 -1.33 9.32 -3.55
C ASP A 88 -1.77 10.71 -3.04
N ASP A 89 -0.83 11.64 -3.03
CA ASP A 89 -0.98 12.99 -2.46
C ASP A 89 -1.55 14.04 -3.42
N GLN A 90 -1.91 13.70 -4.66
CA GLN A 90 -2.26 14.68 -5.70
C GLN A 90 -3.36 15.67 -5.29
N LEU A 91 -4.30 15.26 -4.42
CA LEU A 91 -5.42 16.08 -3.98
C LEU A 91 -5.28 16.60 -2.55
N VAL A 92 -4.23 16.18 -1.83
CA VAL A 92 -4.14 16.37 -0.37
C VAL A 92 -2.76 16.87 0.10
N ASP A 93 -1.91 17.28 -0.83
CA ASP A 93 -0.55 17.75 -0.56
C ASP A 93 -0.47 18.74 0.60
N GLY A 94 0.33 18.43 1.61
CA GLY A 94 0.57 19.25 2.80
C GLY A 94 -0.62 19.38 3.78
N GLN A 95 -1.74 18.72 3.52
CA GLN A 95 -2.94 18.84 4.35
C GLN A 95 -2.88 17.93 5.58
N TYR A 96 -3.62 18.32 6.61
CA TYR A 96 -3.91 17.44 7.74
C TYR A 96 -5.16 16.63 7.43
N LEU A 97 -5.03 15.33 7.42
CA LEU A 97 -6.07 14.41 6.97
C LEU A 97 -6.56 13.53 8.10
N SER A 98 -7.83 13.15 7.99
CA SER A 98 -8.37 12.00 8.70
C SER A 98 -8.93 11.01 7.68
N SER A 99 -8.48 9.76 7.73
CA SER A 99 -8.91 8.70 6.84
C SER A 99 -9.58 7.59 7.65
N ASP A 100 -10.76 7.15 7.21
CA ASP A 100 -11.41 5.96 7.74
C ASP A 100 -11.27 4.80 6.77
N PHE A 101 -11.08 3.61 7.34
CA PHE A 101 -10.92 2.39 6.58
C PHE A 101 -12.21 1.56 6.65
N PHE A 102 -12.68 1.08 5.53
CA PHE A 102 -14.01 0.43 5.38
C PHE A 102 -14.12 -0.99 5.95
N PHE A 103 -13.08 -1.51 6.61
CA PHE A 103 -13.14 -2.81 7.26
C PHE A 103 -13.75 -2.71 8.66
N PRO A 104 -14.88 -3.39 8.94
CA PRO A 104 -15.43 -3.43 10.28
C PRO A 104 -14.67 -4.41 11.17
N PHE A 105 -14.39 -4.00 12.40
CA PHE A 105 -13.83 -4.83 13.46
C PHE A 105 -14.87 -5.06 14.55
N LYS A 106 -14.73 -6.17 15.26
CA LYS A 106 -15.49 -6.46 16.46
C LYS A 106 -14.75 -5.95 17.69
N LEU A 107 -15.47 -5.71 18.78
CA LEU A 107 -14.87 -5.41 20.07
C LEU A 107 -13.79 -6.47 20.42
N ASN A 108 -12.64 -6.02 20.87
CA ASN A 108 -11.46 -6.82 21.20
C ASN A 108 -10.72 -7.48 20.02
N ASP A 109 -11.08 -7.21 18.76
CA ASP A 109 -10.24 -7.65 17.64
C ASP A 109 -8.84 -7.02 17.74
N ARG A 110 -7.81 -7.84 17.48
CA ARG A 110 -6.43 -7.37 17.34
C ARG A 110 -6.23 -6.84 15.92
N ILE A 111 -5.82 -5.58 15.83
CA ILE A 111 -5.59 -4.89 14.58
C ILE A 111 -4.09 -4.66 14.41
N VAL A 112 -3.56 -4.99 13.25
CA VAL A 112 -2.25 -4.51 12.79
C VAL A 112 -2.48 -3.64 11.56
N PHE A 113 -2.00 -2.42 11.62
CA PHE A 113 -2.03 -1.46 10.53
C PHE A 113 -0.60 -1.21 10.03
N GLU A 114 -0.40 -1.34 8.75
CA GLU A 114 0.85 -1.08 8.07
C GLU A 114 0.66 0.02 7.04
N GLN A 115 1.42 1.09 7.16
CA GLN A 115 1.56 2.14 6.17
C GLN A 115 2.94 2.08 5.55
N MET A 116 3.00 2.00 4.23
CA MET A 116 4.23 1.91 3.46
C MET A 116 4.32 3.08 2.50
N SER A 117 5.41 3.86 2.58
CA SER A 117 5.76 4.79 1.51
C SER A 117 6.40 4.02 0.36
N ILE A 118 5.92 4.26 -0.85
CA ILE A 118 6.32 3.58 -2.08
C ILE A 118 6.68 4.60 -3.17
N SER A 119 7.44 4.18 -4.17
CA SER A 119 7.71 5.04 -5.32
C SER A 119 6.48 5.20 -6.22
N ARG A 120 6.39 6.30 -6.95
CA ARG A 120 5.37 6.52 -7.99
C ARG A 120 5.40 5.40 -9.04
N GLN A 121 6.57 4.89 -9.37
CA GLN A 121 6.71 3.79 -10.33
C GLN A 121 6.10 2.49 -9.79
N LEU A 122 6.34 2.16 -8.51
CA LEU A 122 5.70 1.01 -7.86
C LEU A 122 4.18 1.19 -7.75
N TYR A 123 3.72 2.40 -7.37
CA TYR A 123 2.30 2.73 -7.34
C TYR A 123 1.61 2.44 -8.69
N ASN A 124 2.19 2.94 -9.78
CA ASN A 124 1.65 2.73 -11.13
C ASN A 124 1.67 1.24 -11.51
N PHE A 125 2.73 0.52 -11.17
CA PHE A 125 2.82 -0.93 -11.40
C PHE A 125 1.72 -1.70 -10.66
N LEU A 126 1.55 -1.45 -9.36
CA LEU A 126 0.53 -2.13 -8.54
C LEU A 126 -0.89 -1.79 -9.02
N THR A 127 -1.14 -0.53 -9.39
CA THR A 127 -2.42 -0.10 -9.98
C THR A 127 -2.70 -0.84 -11.29
N ALA A 128 -1.70 -0.97 -12.16
CA ALA A 128 -1.84 -1.70 -13.41
C ALA A 128 -2.10 -3.21 -13.17
N VAL A 129 -1.42 -3.82 -12.20
CA VAL A 129 -1.67 -5.21 -11.78
C VAL A 129 -3.12 -5.35 -11.30
N GLN A 130 -3.55 -4.50 -10.38
CA GLN A 130 -4.91 -4.54 -9.83
C GLN A 130 -5.99 -4.37 -10.90
N ASN A 131 -5.79 -3.44 -11.83
CA ASN A 131 -6.70 -3.23 -12.96
C ASN A 131 -6.78 -4.44 -13.90
N GLN A 132 -5.74 -5.26 -13.98
CA GLN A 132 -5.77 -6.49 -14.77
C GLN A 132 -6.39 -7.67 -14.02
N THR A 133 -6.18 -7.78 -12.70
CA THR A 133 -6.72 -8.89 -11.90
C THR A 133 -8.20 -8.71 -11.59
N ASN A 134 -8.69 -7.47 -11.48
CA ASN A 134 -10.10 -7.16 -11.21
C ASN A 134 -11.00 -7.15 -12.46
N ARG A 135 -10.54 -7.73 -13.56
CA ARG A 135 -11.35 -7.82 -14.78
C ARG A 135 -12.46 -8.85 -14.64
N ASP A 136 -13.65 -8.43 -14.98
CA ASP A 136 -14.85 -9.27 -14.97
C ASP A 136 -14.99 -10.18 -16.19
N GLY A 137 -14.02 -10.15 -17.14
CA GLY A 137 -14.09 -10.90 -18.40
C GLY A 137 -15.12 -10.36 -19.40
N SER A 138 -15.64 -9.17 -19.15
CA SER A 138 -16.62 -8.52 -20.02
C SER A 138 -16.01 -8.23 -21.40
N PRO A 139 -16.81 -8.32 -22.50
CA PRO A 139 -16.36 -7.96 -23.84
C PRO A 139 -15.86 -6.51 -23.99
N PHE A 140 -16.18 -5.67 -23.04
CA PHE A 140 -15.76 -4.26 -22.96
C PHE A 140 -14.50 -4.05 -22.12
N SER A 141 -13.98 -5.10 -21.47
CA SER A 141 -12.72 -5.01 -20.74
C SER A 141 -11.56 -4.79 -21.71
N ALA A 142 -10.65 -3.85 -21.38
CA ALA A 142 -9.46 -3.64 -22.20
C ALA A 142 -8.63 -4.95 -22.31
N PRO A 143 -7.99 -5.26 -23.45
CA PRO A 143 -7.21 -6.49 -23.57
C PRO A 143 -6.09 -6.56 -22.54
N PRO A 144 -5.64 -7.77 -22.14
CA PRO A 144 -4.47 -7.93 -21.29
C PRO A 144 -3.27 -7.21 -21.88
N SER A 145 -2.56 -6.43 -21.08
CA SER A 145 -1.33 -5.75 -21.50
C SER A 145 -0.16 -6.24 -20.66
N ASN A 146 1.05 -6.22 -21.22
CA ASN A 146 2.24 -6.44 -20.43
C ASN A 146 2.42 -5.30 -19.45
N ILE A 147 2.41 -5.63 -18.16
CA ILE A 147 2.71 -4.66 -17.10
C ILE A 147 4.23 -4.57 -17.01
N GLY A 148 4.78 -3.40 -17.38
CA GLY A 148 6.21 -3.15 -17.25
C GLY A 148 6.63 -3.08 -15.79
N GLY A 149 7.63 -3.92 -15.41
CA GLY A 149 8.29 -3.81 -14.10
C GLY A 149 9.51 -2.88 -14.14
N ASN A 150 10.36 -2.97 -13.14
CA ASN A 150 11.65 -2.26 -13.10
C ASN A 150 12.87 -3.18 -13.31
N MET A 151 12.64 -4.43 -13.68
CA MET A 151 13.72 -5.39 -13.97
C MET A 151 14.29 -5.15 -15.37
N SER A 152 15.62 -5.23 -15.48
CA SER A 152 16.33 -5.14 -16.76
C SER A 152 16.15 -6.40 -17.62
N ASN A 153 16.60 -6.32 -18.88
CA ASN A 153 16.68 -7.45 -19.83
C ASN A 153 15.36 -8.18 -20.06
N GLY A 154 14.21 -7.46 -19.96
CA GLY A 154 12.89 -8.00 -20.25
C GLY A 154 12.36 -8.99 -19.21
N ALA A 155 12.97 -9.07 -18.03
CA ALA A 155 12.40 -9.86 -16.95
C ALA A 155 11.11 -9.21 -16.42
N MET A 156 10.11 -10.04 -16.15
CA MET A 156 8.86 -9.59 -15.57
C MET A 156 8.97 -9.47 -14.05
N GLY A 157 8.28 -8.51 -13.47
CA GLY A 157 8.21 -8.30 -12.03
C GLY A 157 8.80 -6.97 -11.58
N TYR A 158 8.72 -6.74 -10.28
CA TYR A 158 9.14 -5.48 -9.68
C TYR A 158 9.93 -5.73 -8.38
N PHE A 159 11.13 -5.15 -8.31
CA PHE A 159 11.89 -5.06 -7.07
C PHE A 159 11.46 -3.78 -6.33
N ALA A 160 10.94 -3.91 -5.12
CA ALA A 160 10.42 -2.81 -4.35
C ALA A 160 11.20 -2.59 -3.05
N VAL A 161 11.42 -1.33 -2.70
CA VAL A 161 11.90 -0.89 -1.38
C VAL A 161 10.80 -0.06 -0.74
N LYS A 162 10.29 -0.51 0.41
CA LYS A 162 9.17 0.13 1.10
C LYS A 162 9.63 0.58 2.49
N ASN A 163 9.41 1.84 2.80
CA ASN A 163 9.55 2.32 4.17
C ASN A 163 8.25 2.06 4.92
N LEU A 164 8.31 1.39 6.07
CA LEU A 164 7.14 0.81 6.76
C LEU A 164 6.99 1.37 8.16
N ILE A 165 5.80 1.88 8.47
CA ILE A 165 5.31 2.03 9.85
C ILE A 165 4.30 0.91 10.13
N ARG A 166 4.48 0.23 11.27
CA ARG A 166 3.55 -0.79 11.75
C ARG A 166 3.01 -0.37 13.12
N LYS A 167 1.70 -0.31 13.26
CA LYS A 167 1.00 -0.03 14.52
C LYS A 167 0.11 -1.20 14.89
N LYS A 168 -0.01 -1.46 16.19
CA LYS A 168 -0.88 -2.51 16.75
C LYS A 168 -1.85 -1.87 17.73
N LEU A 169 -3.11 -2.25 17.66
CA LEU A 169 -4.15 -1.79 18.59
C LEU A 169 -5.22 -2.87 18.77
N ILE A 170 -6.08 -2.65 19.74
CA ILE A 170 -7.27 -3.48 20.00
C ILE A 170 -8.49 -2.62 19.71
N ALA A 171 -9.46 -3.17 18.99
CA ALA A 171 -10.74 -2.51 18.73
C ALA A 171 -11.51 -2.30 20.05
N LYS A 172 -11.86 -1.05 20.37
CA LYS A 172 -12.52 -0.65 21.60
C LYS A 172 -13.34 0.64 21.40
#